data_b80b9c893fe88f8fc818a4c743b74182
#
_entry.id   b80b9c893fe88f8fc818a4c743b74182
#
_cell.length_a   1.000
_cell.length_b   1.000
_cell.length_c   1.000
_cell.angle_alpha   90.00
_cell.angle_beta   90.00
_cell.angle_gamma   90.00
#
_symmetry.space_group_name_H-M   'P 1'
#
loop_
_entity.id
_entity.type
_entity.pdbx_description
1 polymer ?
#
loop_
_entity_poly.entity_id
_entity_poly.type
_entity_poly.pdbx_seq_one_letter_code
_entity_poly.pdbx_strand_id
1 'polypeptide(L)'
;MPXAVYGFGIKGFTLSMIETAIDVTEGRVPASTIAEILAAGRDMLGHPVEALPHARETVERLAGAYHLVLITKGDLFDQERKLAASGLGDLFDAVEIVSDKSAATYARIFGRHGSPQTSMMVGNSLKSDVVPAIEAGSWGVYVPHELTWVLEHVEPPVEAPRFRQLVDLGELPALIESIGKEG
;
A
#
# COMPACT_ATOMS: atom_id res chain seq x y z
N MET A 1 -14.23 -13.55 8.78
CA MET A 1 -13.64 -12.58 7.84
C MET A 1 -12.35 -13.15 7.25
N PRO A 2 -12.30 -13.54 5.97
CA PRO A 2 -11.13 -14.26 5.37
C PRO A 2 -9.75 -13.55 5.57
N UNK A 3 -9.78 -12.48 5.46
CA UNK A 3 -8.68 -11.81 5.59
C UNK A 3 -8.03 -11.89 6.84
N ALA A 4 -8.70 -12.09 7.77
CA ALA A 4 -8.13 -12.32 9.10
C ALA A 4 -7.38 -13.65 9.21
N VAL A 5 -7.78 -14.62 8.44
CA VAL A 5 -7.18 -15.97 8.47
C VAL A 5 -5.98 -16.08 7.53
N TYR A 6 -6.16 -15.65 6.28
CA TYR A 6 -5.17 -15.91 5.23
C TYR A 6 -4.30 -14.68 4.89
N GLY A 7 -4.56 -13.55 5.54
CA GLY A 7 -3.80 -12.31 5.30
C GLY A 7 -4.17 -11.65 3.97
N PHE A 8 -3.37 -10.67 3.61
CA PHE A 8 -3.56 -9.86 2.40
C PHE A 8 -2.75 -10.43 1.23
N GLY A 9 -3.21 -10.14 0.02
CA GLY A 9 -2.53 -10.51 -1.20
C GLY A 9 -3.20 -11.64 -1.94
N ILE A 10 -2.68 -11.96 -3.11
CA ILE A 10 -3.27 -12.90 -4.07
C ILE A 10 -3.42 -14.31 -3.47
N LYS A 11 -2.41 -14.78 -2.72
CA LYS A 11 -2.44 -16.12 -2.09
C LYS A 11 -3.58 -16.22 -1.08
N GLY A 12 -3.69 -15.22 -0.18
CA GLY A 12 -4.77 -15.19 0.81
C GLY A 12 -6.14 -15.09 0.16
N PHE A 13 -6.27 -14.27 -0.88
CA PHE A 13 -7.51 -14.13 -1.64
C PHE A 13 -7.91 -15.46 -2.30
N THR A 14 -6.95 -16.15 -2.94
CA THR A 14 -7.20 -17.43 -3.60
C THR A 14 -7.66 -18.49 -2.58
N LEU A 15 -6.99 -18.57 -1.42
CA LEU A 15 -7.38 -19.49 -0.34
C LEU A 15 -8.79 -19.18 0.17
N SER A 16 -9.12 -17.89 0.35
CA SER A 16 -10.46 -17.48 0.78
C SER A 16 -11.54 -17.86 -0.24
N MET A 17 -11.24 -17.74 -1.54
CA MET A 17 -12.16 -18.16 -2.59
C MET A 17 -12.41 -19.68 -2.54
N ILE A 18 -11.35 -20.47 -2.34
CA ILE A 18 -11.46 -21.93 -2.23
C ILE A 18 -12.31 -22.29 -1.01
N GLU A 19 -12.00 -21.71 0.16
CA GLU A 19 -12.75 -21.95 1.39
C GLU A 19 -14.23 -21.61 1.20
N THR A 20 -14.52 -20.44 0.62
CA THR A 20 -15.90 -20.03 0.34
C THR A 20 -16.60 -21.03 -0.58
N ALA A 21 -15.92 -21.48 -1.64
CA ALA A 21 -16.52 -22.46 -2.56
C ALA A 21 -16.85 -23.79 -1.86
N ILE A 22 -15.97 -24.23 -0.96
CA ILE A 22 -16.20 -25.45 -0.16
C ILE A 22 -17.41 -25.23 0.77
N ASP A 23 -17.46 -24.10 1.47
CA ASP A 23 -18.51 -23.80 2.45
C ASP A 23 -19.89 -23.70 1.79
N VAL A 24 -20.02 -22.90 0.71
CA VAL A 24 -21.33 -22.67 0.07
C VAL A 24 -21.86 -23.93 -0.63
N THR A 25 -20.98 -24.88 -0.97
CA THR A 25 -21.39 -26.15 -1.57
C THR A 25 -21.48 -27.29 -0.55
N GLU A 26 -21.24 -26.97 0.73
CA GLU A 26 -21.25 -28.01 1.80
C GLU A 26 -20.27 -29.16 1.47
N GLY A 27 -19.08 -28.77 0.98
CA GLY A 27 -18.03 -29.74 0.63
C GLY A 27 -18.19 -30.43 -0.71
N ARG A 28 -19.18 -30.03 -1.52
CA ARG A 28 -19.47 -30.69 -2.81
C ARG A 28 -18.87 -29.94 -4.01
N VAL A 29 -18.00 -28.97 -3.77
CA VAL A 29 -17.37 -28.20 -4.87
C VAL A 29 -16.58 -29.15 -5.79
N PRO A 30 -16.79 -29.11 -7.11
CA PRO A 30 -16.01 -29.94 -8.03
C PRO A 30 -14.55 -29.60 -8.03
N ALA A 31 -13.68 -30.60 -8.18
CA ALA A 31 -12.23 -30.35 -8.30
C ALA A 31 -11.90 -29.43 -9.48
N SER A 32 -12.69 -29.45 -10.55
CA SER A 32 -12.51 -28.53 -11.69
C SER A 32 -12.69 -27.07 -11.26
N THR A 33 -13.67 -26.77 -10.42
CA THR A 33 -13.88 -25.41 -9.91
C THR A 33 -12.69 -24.97 -9.05
N ILE A 34 -12.18 -25.86 -8.18
CA ILE A 34 -10.97 -25.55 -7.39
C ILE A 34 -9.78 -25.25 -8.35
N ALA A 35 -9.64 -26.06 -9.41
CA ALA A 35 -8.58 -25.85 -10.40
C ALA A 35 -8.72 -24.49 -11.11
N GLU A 36 -9.95 -24.07 -11.42
CA GLU A 36 -10.22 -22.75 -12.03
C GLU A 36 -9.84 -21.60 -11.07
N ILE A 37 -10.18 -21.72 -9.80
CA ILE A 37 -9.80 -20.72 -8.78
C ILE A 37 -8.27 -20.62 -8.67
N LEU A 38 -7.59 -21.77 -8.64
CA LEU A 38 -6.12 -21.80 -8.60
C LEU A 38 -5.51 -21.19 -9.87
N ALA A 39 -6.11 -21.46 -11.03
CA ALA A 39 -5.64 -20.88 -12.30
C ALA A 39 -5.78 -19.35 -12.27
N ALA A 40 -6.92 -18.83 -11.82
CA ALA A 40 -7.14 -17.39 -11.67
C ALA A 40 -6.10 -16.78 -10.71
N GLY A 41 -5.80 -17.45 -9.61
CA GLY A 41 -4.76 -16.99 -8.67
C GLY A 41 -3.38 -16.92 -9.33
N ARG A 42 -3.02 -17.94 -10.13
CA ARG A 42 -1.75 -17.94 -10.88
C ARG A 42 -1.71 -16.81 -11.90
N ASP A 43 -2.81 -16.57 -12.61
CA ASP A 43 -2.91 -15.50 -13.59
C ASP A 43 -2.70 -14.12 -12.92
N MET A 44 -3.33 -13.91 -11.76
CA MET A 44 -3.13 -12.68 -10.98
C MET A 44 -1.66 -12.51 -10.56
N LEU A 45 -0.99 -13.59 -10.14
CA LEU A 45 0.42 -13.56 -9.76
C LEU A 45 1.32 -13.24 -10.96
N GLY A 46 0.95 -13.69 -12.15
CA GLY A 46 1.70 -13.43 -13.38
C GLY A 46 1.43 -12.08 -14.03
N HIS A 47 0.46 -11.32 -13.52
CA HIS A 47 0.07 -10.06 -14.14
C HIS A 47 1.22 -9.05 -14.06
N PRO A 48 1.47 -8.29 -15.15
CA PRO A 48 2.53 -7.28 -15.13
C PRO A 48 2.32 -6.24 -14.03
N VAL A 49 3.41 -5.78 -13.45
CA VAL A 49 3.39 -4.70 -12.47
C VAL A 49 3.60 -3.38 -13.22
N GLU A 50 2.59 -2.55 -13.22
CA GLU A 50 2.66 -1.23 -13.84
C GLU A 50 2.72 -0.16 -12.76
N ALA A 51 3.70 0.73 -12.88
CA ALA A 51 3.82 1.85 -11.96
C ALA A 51 2.73 2.89 -12.29
N LEU A 52 2.21 3.55 -11.27
CA LEU A 52 1.26 4.63 -11.46
C LEU A 52 1.91 5.80 -12.23
N PRO A 53 1.10 6.65 -12.90
CA PRO A 53 1.64 7.83 -13.58
C PRO A 53 2.55 8.63 -12.66
N HIS A 54 3.68 9.08 -13.19
CA HIS A 54 4.69 9.90 -12.52
C HIS A 54 5.41 9.22 -11.34
N ALA A 55 5.12 7.94 -11.03
CA ALA A 55 5.74 7.26 -9.88
C ALA A 55 7.26 7.20 -10.03
N ARG A 56 7.74 6.77 -11.20
CA ARG A 56 9.20 6.62 -11.42
C ARG A 56 9.91 7.97 -11.30
N GLU A 57 9.44 8.96 -12.05
CA GLU A 57 10.07 10.30 -12.08
C GLU A 57 10.08 10.95 -10.70
N THR A 58 8.99 10.77 -9.95
CA THR A 58 8.88 11.33 -8.60
C THR A 58 9.84 10.67 -7.63
N VAL A 59 9.89 9.33 -7.64
CA VAL A 59 10.80 8.57 -6.75
C VAL A 59 12.26 8.92 -7.11
N GLU A 60 12.62 8.94 -8.41
CA GLU A 60 13.96 9.32 -8.85
C GLU A 60 14.34 10.74 -8.41
N ARG A 61 13.40 11.69 -8.48
CA ARG A 61 13.65 13.07 -8.08
C ARG A 61 13.86 13.23 -6.58
N LEU A 62 13.21 12.38 -5.77
CA LEU A 62 13.30 12.45 -4.31
C LEU A 62 14.46 11.61 -3.76
N ALA A 63 14.88 10.58 -4.49
CA ALA A 63 15.97 9.70 -4.07
C ALA A 63 17.28 10.50 -3.86
N GLY A 64 17.98 10.21 -2.77
CA GLY A 64 19.21 10.91 -2.42
C GLY A 64 19.01 12.22 -1.68
N ALA A 65 17.84 12.86 -1.84
CA ALA A 65 17.50 14.06 -1.07
C ALA A 65 16.70 13.72 0.19
N TYR A 66 15.95 12.62 0.13
CA TYR A 66 15.11 12.14 1.22
C TYR A 66 15.36 10.66 1.46
N HIS A 67 15.12 10.19 2.68
CA HIS A 67 15.18 8.77 3.01
C HIS A 67 13.83 8.12 2.59
N LEU A 68 13.86 7.34 1.54
CA LEU A 68 12.65 6.75 0.93
C LEU A 68 12.40 5.34 1.46
N VAL A 69 11.24 5.14 2.06
CA VAL A 69 10.84 3.83 2.62
C VAL A 69 9.55 3.37 1.93
N LEU A 70 9.60 2.21 1.31
CA LEU A 70 8.38 1.58 0.77
C LEU A 70 7.69 0.80 1.88
N ILE A 71 6.41 1.11 2.15
CA ILE A 71 5.62 0.42 3.18
C ILE A 71 4.47 -0.31 2.50
N THR A 72 4.42 -1.62 2.61
CA THR A 72 3.41 -2.43 1.95
C THR A 72 2.85 -3.52 2.86
N LYS A 73 1.60 -3.93 2.60
CA LYS A 73 0.98 -5.11 3.23
C LYS A 73 1.01 -6.27 2.25
N GLY A 74 1.17 -7.48 2.77
CA GLY A 74 1.03 -8.68 1.96
C GLY A 74 2.10 -9.72 2.23
N ASP A 75 2.13 -10.70 1.36
CA ASP A 75 3.11 -11.78 1.41
C ASP A 75 4.49 -11.25 0.99
N LEU A 76 5.50 -11.49 1.81
CA LEU A 76 6.86 -11.02 1.60
C LEU A 76 7.36 -11.33 0.18
N PHE A 77 7.25 -12.58 -0.23
CA PHE A 77 7.74 -13.05 -1.52
C PHE A 77 7.04 -12.32 -2.69
N ASP A 78 5.72 -12.10 -2.60
CA ASP A 78 4.98 -11.39 -3.63
C ASP A 78 5.38 -9.92 -3.71
N GLN A 79 5.58 -9.27 -2.55
CA GLN A 79 5.96 -7.87 -2.52
C GLN A 79 7.40 -7.66 -3.05
N GLU A 80 8.33 -8.54 -2.69
CA GLU A 80 9.70 -8.51 -3.23
C GLU A 80 9.70 -8.71 -4.76
N ARG A 81 8.89 -9.66 -5.25
CA ARG A 81 8.78 -9.90 -6.70
C ARG A 81 8.20 -8.66 -7.42
N LYS A 82 7.17 -8.04 -6.86
CA LYS A 82 6.56 -6.83 -7.44
C LYS A 82 7.54 -5.67 -7.48
N LEU A 83 8.29 -5.48 -6.39
CA LEU A 83 9.27 -4.42 -6.32
C LEU A 83 10.38 -4.61 -7.35
N ALA A 84 10.87 -5.84 -7.48
CA ALA A 84 11.88 -6.19 -8.49
C ALA A 84 11.32 -5.93 -9.91
N ALA A 85 10.08 -6.35 -10.17
CA ALA A 85 9.44 -6.19 -11.48
C ALA A 85 9.19 -4.72 -11.83
N SER A 86 8.94 -3.85 -10.84
CA SER A 86 8.70 -2.43 -11.08
C SER A 86 9.97 -1.67 -11.48
N GLY A 87 11.15 -2.22 -11.18
CA GLY A 87 12.44 -1.56 -11.40
C GLY A 87 12.67 -0.35 -10.50
N LEU A 88 11.87 -0.21 -9.43
CA LEU A 88 11.98 0.91 -8.50
C LEU A 88 12.72 0.53 -7.21
N GLY A 89 13.04 -0.76 -7.04
CA GLY A 89 13.61 -1.27 -5.79
C GLY A 89 14.84 -0.53 -5.32
N ASP A 90 15.76 -0.27 -6.23
CA ASP A 90 17.05 0.37 -5.93
C ASP A 90 16.92 1.85 -5.54
N LEU A 91 15.75 2.45 -5.73
CA LEU A 91 15.49 3.85 -5.39
C LEU A 91 15.01 4.04 -3.95
N PHE A 92 14.64 2.94 -3.29
CA PHE A 92 14.18 2.98 -1.89
C PHE A 92 15.34 2.59 -0.97
N ASP A 93 15.52 3.36 0.11
CA ASP A 93 16.53 3.08 1.13
C ASP A 93 16.12 1.90 2.02
N ALA A 94 14.81 1.65 2.15
CA ALA A 94 14.30 0.52 2.94
C ALA A 94 12.94 0.06 2.44
N VAL A 95 12.60 -1.19 2.74
CA VAL A 95 11.28 -1.78 2.46
C VAL A 95 10.73 -2.36 3.77
N GLU A 96 9.56 -1.90 4.17
CA GLU A 96 8.85 -2.36 5.38
C GLU A 96 7.60 -3.14 4.94
N ILE A 97 7.61 -4.44 5.15
CA ILE A 97 6.45 -5.28 4.86
C ILE A 97 5.76 -5.54 6.20
N VAL A 98 4.51 -5.13 6.29
CA VAL A 98 3.76 -5.13 7.55
C VAL A 98 2.48 -5.96 7.44
N SER A 99 2.04 -6.49 8.58
CA SER A 99 0.77 -7.22 8.65
C SER A 99 -0.42 -6.26 8.68
N ASP A 100 -0.25 -5.08 9.26
CA ASP A 100 -1.30 -4.05 9.29
C ASP A 100 -0.69 -2.65 9.12
N LYS A 101 -1.52 -1.71 8.72
CA LYS A 101 -1.16 -0.30 8.57
C LYS A 101 -1.96 0.51 9.60
N SER A 102 -1.51 0.45 10.86
CA SER A 102 -2.12 1.16 11.99
C SER A 102 -1.22 2.31 12.43
N ALA A 103 -1.76 3.23 13.25
CA ALA A 103 -0.98 4.34 13.81
C ALA A 103 0.25 3.82 14.59
N ALA A 104 0.09 2.72 15.35
CA ALA A 104 1.21 2.12 16.08
C ALA A 104 2.29 1.58 15.14
N THR A 105 1.88 0.96 14.04
CA THR A 105 2.81 0.47 13.01
C THR A 105 3.58 1.64 12.39
N TYR A 106 2.88 2.72 12.02
CA TYR A 106 3.53 3.90 11.45
C TYR A 106 4.47 4.58 12.45
N ALA A 107 4.06 4.75 13.72
CA ALA A 107 4.91 5.34 14.75
C ALA A 107 6.21 4.54 14.91
N ARG A 108 6.13 3.21 14.89
CA ARG A 108 7.30 2.33 14.98
C ARG A 108 8.22 2.48 13.75
N ILE A 109 7.65 2.54 12.56
CA ILE A 109 8.43 2.69 11.31
C ILE A 109 9.09 4.07 11.28
N PHE A 110 8.33 5.13 11.53
CA PHE A 110 8.88 6.49 11.52
C PHE A 110 9.97 6.64 12.59
N GLY A 111 9.80 6.03 13.78
CA GLY A 111 10.81 6.06 14.81
C GLY A 111 12.09 5.31 14.45
N ARG A 112 11.98 4.28 13.58
CA ARG A 112 13.15 3.53 13.11
C ARG A 112 13.93 4.31 12.05
N HIS A 113 13.23 5.06 11.20
CA HIS A 113 13.83 5.74 10.05
C HIS A 113 14.01 7.25 10.24
N GLY A 114 13.61 7.78 11.42
CA GLY A 114 13.68 9.22 11.70
C GLY A 114 12.76 9.59 12.85
N SER A 115 11.79 10.44 12.60
CA SER A 115 10.74 10.77 13.57
C SER A 115 9.41 10.97 12.84
N PRO A 116 8.27 10.76 13.52
CA PRO A 116 6.98 11.04 12.90
C PRO A 116 6.86 12.48 12.40
N GLN A 117 7.37 13.45 13.14
CA GLN A 117 7.25 14.88 12.83
C GLN A 117 7.96 15.27 11.52
N THR A 118 9.01 14.55 11.17
CA THR A 118 9.79 14.81 9.94
C THR A 118 9.47 13.79 8.84
N SER A 119 8.44 12.95 9.05
CA SER A 119 8.06 11.88 8.11
C SER A 119 6.78 12.26 7.36
N MET A 120 6.61 11.64 6.20
CA MET A 120 5.43 11.82 5.35
C MET A 120 5.04 10.46 4.78
N MET A 121 3.79 10.09 4.93
CA MET A 121 3.23 8.92 4.25
C MET A 121 2.45 9.39 3.02
N VAL A 122 2.77 8.83 1.87
CA VAL A 122 2.09 9.11 0.61
C VAL A 122 1.41 7.82 0.15
N GLY A 123 0.11 7.86 -0.04
CA GLY A 123 -0.61 6.64 -0.40
C GLY A 123 -2.00 6.87 -0.97
N ASN A 124 -2.58 5.80 -1.52
CA ASN A 124 -3.89 5.87 -2.18
C ASN A 124 -5.04 5.38 -1.30
N SER A 125 -4.78 5.06 -0.05
CA SER A 125 -5.84 4.64 0.88
C SER A 125 -5.91 5.61 2.06
N LEU A 126 -7.02 6.33 2.18
CA LEU A 126 -7.26 7.17 3.37
C LEU A 126 -7.20 6.34 4.64
N LYS A 127 -7.87 5.17 4.63
CA LYS A 127 -8.02 4.29 5.79
C LYS A 127 -6.71 3.63 6.21
N SER A 128 -5.94 3.12 5.25
CA SER A 128 -4.74 2.33 5.54
C SER A 128 -3.44 3.14 5.53
N ASP A 129 -3.38 4.21 4.73
CA ASP A 129 -2.14 4.97 4.57
C ASP A 129 -2.21 6.31 5.31
N VAL A 130 -3.18 7.13 4.98
CA VAL A 130 -3.17 8.55 5.32
C VAL A 130 -3.58 8.80 6.77
N VAL A 131 -4.76 8.34 7.18
CA VAL A 131 -5.29 8.60 8.52
C VAL A 131 -4.38 8.03 9.62
N PRO A 132 -3.97 6.75 9.57
CA PRO A 132 -3.10 6.23 10.63
C PRO A 132 -1.70 6.86 10.64
N ALA A 133 -1.20 7.37 9.53
CA ALA A 133 0.07 8.09 9.51
C ALA A 133 -0.06 9.45 10.22
N ILE A 134 -1.16 10.17 9.96
CA ILE A 134 -1.47 11.43 10.67
C ILE A 134 -1.61 11.19 12.17
N GLU A 135 -2.34 10.13 12.55
CA GLU A 135 -2.50 9.73 13.96
C GLU A 135 -1.16 9.42 14.62
N ALA A 136 -0.19 8.92 13.84
CA ALA A 136 1.18 8.67 14.32
C ALA A 136 2.04 9.97 14.41
N GLY A 137 1.49 11.11 13.95
CA GLY A 137 2.17 12.41 14.04
C GLY A 137 2.89 12.86 12.79
N SER A 138 2.73 12.14 11.67
CA SER A 138 3.40 12.48 10.41
C SER A 138 2.49 13.27 9.46
N TRP A 139 3.04 13.70 8.34
CA TRP A 139 2.23 14.15 7.23
C TRP A 139 1.55 12.95 6.56
N GLY A 140 0.29 13.12 6.18
CA GLY A 140 -0.46 12.14 5.41
C GLY A 140 -0.88 12.76 4.09
N VAL A 141 -0.37 12.22 2.99
CA VAL A 141 -0.64 12.73 1.64
C VAL A 141 -1.46 11.70 0.87
N TYR A 142 -2.66 12.09 0.50
CA TYR A 142 -3.58 11.26 -0.25
C TYR A 142 -3.42 11.49 -1.76
N VAL A 143 -3.15 10.40 -2.50
CA VAL A 143 -3.10 10.42 -3.96
C VAL A 143 -4.17 9.44 -4.44
N PRO A 144 -5.36 9.92 -4.83
CA PRO A 144 -6.46 9.03 -5.21
C PRO A 144 -6.11 8.10 -6.38
N HIS A 145 -6.67 6.91 -6.37
CA HIS A 145 -6.58 5.96 -7.47
C HIS A 145 -7.98 5.45 -7.79
N GLU A 146 -8.28 5.28 -9.08
CA GLU A 146 -9.62 4.89 -9.56
C GLU A 146 -10.13 3.57 -8.97
N LEU A 147 -9.21 2.65 -8.66
CA LEU A 147 -9.57 1.33 -8.14
C LEU A 147 -9.48 1.27 -6.61
N THR A 148 -10.13 2.21 -5.92
CA THR A 148 -10.19 2.16 -4.46
C THR A 148 -11.28 1.18 -4.01
N TRP A 149 -10.90 0.23 -3.19
CA TRP A 149 -11.81 -0.79 -2.65
C TRP A 149 -12.89 -0.13 -1.79
N VAL A 150 -14.15 -0.57 -1.94
CA VAL A 150 -15.28 -0.02 -1.16
C VAL A 150 -15.01 -0.06 0.36
N LEU A 151 -14.30 -1.10 0.83
CA LEU A 151 -13.96 -1.27 2.25
C LEU A 151 -12.87 -0.29 2.74
N GLU A 152 -12.21 0.43 1.83
CA GLU A 152 -11.18 1.42 2.16
C GLU A 152 -11.75 2.86 2.19
N HIS A 153 -13.06 3.02 1.91
CA HIS A 153 -13.69 4.34 1.92
C HIS A 153 -13.77 4.91 3.34
N VAL A 154 -13.17 6.06 3.53
CA VAL A 154 -13.22 6.89 4.74
C VAL A 154 -13.25 8.34 4.25
N GLU A 155 -13.91 9.22 4.97
CA GLU A 155 -13.95 10.64 4.62
C GLU A 155 -12.53 11.25 4.78
N PRO A 156 -12.09 12.08 3.82
CA PRO A 156 -10.79 12.75 3.95
C PRO A 156 -10.75 13.65 5.19
N PRO A 157 -9.68 13.57 5.99
CA PRO A 157 -9.56 14.40 7.21
C PRO A 157 -9.10 15.83 6.85
N VAL A 158 -9.93 16.56 6.11
CA VAL A 158 -9.59 17.87 5.54
C VAL A 158 -9.23 18.92 6.61
N GLU A 159 -9.70 18.74 7.84
CA GLU A 159 -9.40 19.63 8.95
C GLU A 159 -8.06 19.32 9.64
N ALA A 160 -7.44 18.18 9.33
CA ALA A 160 -6.18 17.79 9.96
C ALA A 160 -5.03 18.66 9.38
N PRO A 161 -4.26 19.35 10.23
CA PRO A 161 -3.21 20.27 9.74
C PRO A 161 -2.15 19.58 8.86
N ARG A 162 -1.91 18.30 9.09
CA ARG A 162 -0.90 17.51 8.36
C ARG A 162 -1.50 16.66 7.22
N PHE A 163 -2.72 16.96 6.81
CA PHE A 163 -3.35 16.31 5.66
C PHE A 163 -3.10 17.12 4.39
N ARG A 164 -2.76 16.43 3.32
CA ARG A 164 -2.72 17.02 1.96
C ARG A 164 -3.29 16.01 0.97
N GLN A 165 -3.86 16.51 -0.10
CA GLN A 165 -4.34 15.69 -1.22
C GLN A 165 -3.74 16.21 -2.52
N LEU A 166 -3.28 15.32 -3.37
CA LEU A 166 -2.71 15.61 -4.68
C LEU A 166 -3.56 14.95 -5.76
N VAL A 167 -3.47 15.44 -6.96
CA VAL A 167 -4.12 14.81 -8.11
C VAL A 167 -3.34 13.56 -8.53
N ASP A 168 -2.00 13.65 -8.55
CA ASP A 168 -1.13 12.52 -8.86
C ASP A 168 0.25 12.72 -8.20
N LEU A 169 1.11 11.73 -8.35
CA LEU A 169 2.43 11.73 -7.72
C LEU A 169 3.36 12.82 -8.27
N GLY A 170 3.12 13.34 -9.46
CA GLY A 170 3.95 14.38 -10.06
C GLY A 170 3.94 15.68 -9.28
N GLU A 171 2.89 15.94 -8.49
CA GLU A 171 2.78 17.13 -7.66
C GLU A 171 3.56 17.02 -6.34
N LEU A 172 4.01 15.84 -5.96
CA LEU A 172 4.60 15.58 -4.65
C LEU A 172 5.88 16.39 -4.39
N PRO A 173 6.84 16.50 -5.32
CA PRO A 173 8.05 17.29 -5.05
C PRO A 173 7.75 18.77 -4.72
N ALA A 174 6.80 19.37 -5.44
CA ALA A 174 6.41 20.76 -5.18
C ALA A 174 5.73 20.92 -3.80
N LEU A 175 4.90 19.94 -3.42
CA LEU A 175 4.28 19.93 -2.09
C LEU A 175 5.35 19.87 -0.99
N ILE A 176 6.33 18.96 -1.11
CA ILE A 176 7.40 18.82 -0.12
C ILE A 176 8.18 20.12 0.03
N GLU A 177 8.51 20.77 -1.09
CA GLU A 177 9.20 22.08 -1.08
C GLU A 177 8.38 23.16 -0.37
N SER A 178 7.05 23.16 -0.54
CA SER A 178 6.19 24.15 0.12
C SER A 178 6.12 23.92 1.63
N ILE A 179 6.01 22.67 2.06
CA ILE A 179 5.99 22.31 3.49
C ILE A 179 7.31 22.70 4.15
N GLY A 180 8.43 22.45 3.47
CA GLY A 180 9.76 22.83 3.99
C GLY A 180 9.95 24.32 4.20
N LYS A 181 9.18 25.17 3.54
CA LYS A 181 9.22 26.62 3.70
C LYS A 181 8.30 27.15 4.80
N GLU A 182 7.34 26.35 5.23
CA GLU A 182 6.37 26.72 6.28
C GLU A 182 6.91 26.43 7.70
N GLY A 183 7.97 25.65 7.86
CA GLY A 183 8.61 25.28 9.12
C GLY A 183 9.87 26.04 9.39
#